data_67befd802ce6b11446e2e4a40b899b5f
#
_entry.id   67befd802ce6b11446e2e4a40b899b5f
#
_cell.length_a   1.000
_cell.length_b   1.000
_cell.length_c   1.000
_cell.angle_alpha   90.00
_cell.angle_beta   90.00
_cell.angle_gamma   90.00
#
_symmetry.space_group_name_H-M   'P 1'
#
loop_
_entity.id
_entity.type
_entity.pdbx_description
1 polymer ?
#
loop_
_entity_poly.entity_id
_entity_poly.type
_entity_poly.pdbx_seq_one_letter_code
_entity_poly.pdbx_strand_id
1 'polypeptide(L)'
;MENGRKLLRGIALAAIAVIGLGGIALFASPSLAAQTRPDVIRIDAIGQLKKLEMPPAVFLHDEHTKALAATGQDCSVCHTPTANGHTVKFQRKEDGTDAKKLENIYHNGCIGCHENMASNNQKTGPLDGECRACHDTKLPFKAEQKPVKMGSKSLHYLHVSSKAIVNPANSEENCGVCHHVYDEKLNKLVWKKGQEDACAACHGEKAVASTPSLQTAVHTKCVWCHENVAQSSRAYLTAQVEAKKAAEPKSTKKLSAKEVQAEAAAEAASIEAAIVTGPTTCAGCHTEEAQSKFKQVNPVPRLMRGQ
;
A
#
# COMPACT_ATOMS: atom_id res chain seq x y z
N MET A 1 60.91 52.83 -29.59
CA MET A 1 60.21 52.38 -28.42
C MET A 1 59.08 53.33 -28.06
N GLU A 2 58.08 53.45 -28.89
CA GLU A 2 57.02 54.47 -28.70
C GLU A 2 55.75 54.06 -29.50
N ASN A 3 55.08 52.99 -29.13
CA ASN A 3 53.82 52.59 -29.73
C ASN A 3 52.95 51.70 -28.79
N GLY A 4 53.11 51.78 -27.47
CA GLY A 4 52.42 50.96 -26.50
C GLY A 4 51.42 51.66 -25.58
N ARG A 5 51.06 52.93 -25.80
CA ARG A 5 50.26 53.72 -24.82
C ARG A 5 48.93 54.32 -25.35
N LYS A 6 48.43 53.92 -26.50
CA LYS A 6 47.18 54.48 -27.05
C LYS A 6 46.00 53.49 -27.18
N LEU A 7 46.13 52.27 -26.60
CA LEU A 7 45.04 51.27 -26.70
C LEU A 7 44.31 51.01 -25.37
N LEU A 8 44.50 51.83 -24.34
CA LEU A 8 43.91 51.60 -23.01
C LEU A 8 42.97 52.75 -22.54
N ARG A 9 42.51 53.62 -23.42
CA ARG A 9 41.61 54.71 -23.07
C ARG A 9 40.22 54.64 -23.73
N GLY A 10 39.87 53.56 -24.43
CA GLY A 10 38.59 53.38 -25.16
C GLY A 10 37.56 52.42 -24.54
N ILE A 11 37.87 51.80 -23.40
CA ILE A 11 36.99 50.74 -22.84
C ILE A 11 36.35 51.14 -21.47
N ALA A 12 36.51 52.38 -21.07
CA ALA A 12 36.06 52.81 -19.73
C ALA A 12 34.75 53.65 -19.71
N LEU A 13 34.02 53.75 -20.82
CA LEU A 13 32.82 54.60 -20.88
C LEU A 13 31.54 53.93 -21.43
N ALA A 14 31.51 52.63 -21.56
CA ALA A 14 30.32 51.87 -22.02
C ALA A 14 29.70 50.96 -20.95
N ALA A 15 30.04 51.11 -19.68
CA ALA A 15 29.59 50.21 -18.58
C ALA A 15 28.68 50.84 -17.54
N ILE A 16 28.10 52.03 -17.76
CA ILE A 16 27.27 52.72 -16.77
C ILE A 16 25.89 53.11 -17.30
N ALA A 17 25.26 52.35 -18.16
CA ALA A 17 23.92 52.62 -18.64
C ALA A 17 22.97 51.41 -18.71
N VAL A 18 23.18 50.34 -17.93
CA VAL A 18 22.27 49.16 -17.85
C VAL A 18 21.95 48.78 -16.37
N ILE A 19 21.98 49.72 -15.45
CA ILE A 19 21.49 49.53 -14.08
C ILE A 19 20.34 50.50 -13.85
N GLY A 20 19.20 50.21 -14.44
CA GLY A 20 18.04 51.12 -14.29
C GLY A 20 16.68 50.54 -14.62
N LEU A 21 16.54 49.25 -14.90
CA LEU A 21 15.23 48.61 -15.08
C LEU A 21 15.27 47.13 -14.67
N GLY A 22 15.93 46.85 -13.56
CA GLY A 22 15.77 45.59 -12.83
C GLY A 22 14.46 45.63 -12.09
N GLY A 23 13.38 45.20 -12.75
CA GLY A 23 12.12 44.95 -12.09
C GLY A 23 12.38 44.07 -10.87
N ILE A 24 11.92 44.49 -9.70
CA ILE A 24 11.81 43.67 -8.50
C ILE A 24 10.89 42.51 -8.92
N ALA A 25 11.47 41.42 -9.43
CA ALA A 25 10.81 40.15 -9.49
C ALA A 25 10.58 39.79 -8.03
N LEU A 26 9.40 40.10 -7.52
CA LEU A 26 8.85 39.49 -6.34
C LEU A 26 8.86 37.99 -6.64
N PHE A 27 9.90 37.31 -6.20
CA PHE A 27 9.88 35.88 -6.03
C PHE A 27 8.79 35.61 -5.01
N ALA A 28 7.54 35.49 -5.49
CA ALA A 28 6.51 34.82 -4.74
C ALA A 28 7.07 33.42 -4.45
N SER A 29 7.61 33.25 -3.25
CA SER A 29 7.96 31.92 -2.74
C SER A 29 6.69 31.10 -2.96
N PRO A 30 6.76 29.97 -3.69
CA PRO A 30 5.58 29.12 -3.80
C PRO A 30 5.15 28.83 -2.36
N SER A 31 3.97 29.29 -2.00
CA SER A 31 3.33 28.88 -0.76
C SER A 31 3.40 27.37 -0.81
N LEU A 32 4.21 26.74 0.05
CA LEU A 32 4.21 25.29 0.22
C LEU A 32 2.80 24.96 0.74
N ALA A 33 1.88 24.74 -0.19
CA ALA A 33 0.61 24.13 0.14
C ALA A 33 0.94 22.84 0.88
N ALA A 34 0.46 22.72 2.11
CA ALA A 34 0.75 21.55 2.93
C ALA A 34 0.44 20.30 2.12
N GLN A 35 1.45 19.48 1.87
CA GLN A 35 1.32 18.28 1.06
C GLN A 35 0.31 17.35 1.73
N THR A 36 -0.73 16.97 1.01
CA THR A 36 -1.71 16.00 1.52
C THR A 36 -1.14 14.59 1.48
N ARG A 37 -1.30 13.85 2.58
CA ARG A 37 -0.80 12.47 2.72
C ARG A 37 -1.91 11.55 3.23
N PRO A 38 -2.22 10.45 2.52
CA PRO A 38 -3.23 9.48 2.94
C PRO A 38 -2.73 8.51 4.03
N ASP A 39 -1.42 8.38 4.20
CA ASP A 39 -0.78 7.44 5.12
C ASP A 39 -0.55 8.01 6.54
N VAL A 40 -1.06 9.20 6.81
CA VAL A 40 -0.97 9.83 8.13
C VAL A 40 -2.04 9.24 9.05
N ILE A 41 -1.60 8.48 10.05
CA ILE A 41 -2.47 7.89 11.06
C ILE A 41 -2.26 8.62 12.39
N ARG A 42 -3.34 9.10 12.98
CA ARG A 42 -3.33 9.61 14.37
C ARG A 42 -3.66 8.48 15.32
N ILE A 43 -2.70 8.11 16.17
CA ILE A 43 -2.87 7.05 17.15
C ILE A 43 -3.55 7.63 18.39
N ASP A 44 -4.86 7.47 18.48
CA ASP A 44 -5.73 8.02 19.52
C ASP A 44 -6.47 6.92 20.34
N ALA A 45 -5.99 5.70 20.31
CA ALA A 45 -6.62 4.58 21.01
C ALA A 45 -6.72 4.83 22.53
N ILE A 46 -5.75 5.52 23.12
CA ILE A 46 -5.73 5.86 24.55
C ILE A 46 -6.67 7.03 24.84
N GLY A 47 -6.80 7.99 23.92
CA GLY A 47 -7.67 9.15 24.08
C GLY A 47 -9.16 8.79 24.19
N GLN A 48 -9.54 7.61 23.71
CA GLN A 48 -10.89 7.05 23.88
C GLN A 48 -11.15 6.52 25.29
N LEU A 49 -10.11 6.27 26.08
CA LEU A 49 -10.18 5.70 27.43
C LEU A 49 -9.91 6.72 28.53
N LYS A 50 -9.03 7.68 28.28
CA LYS A 50 -8.66 8.74 29.22
C LYS A 50 -8.25 10.01 28.50
N LYS A 51 -8.24 11.13 29.23
CA LYS A 51 -7.63 12.38 28.72
C LYS A 51 -6.13 12.17 28.47
N LEU A 52 -5.68 12.52 27.28
CA LEU A 52 -4.26 12.48 26.91
C LEU A 52 -3.48 13.63 27.56
N GLU A 53 -2.25 13.35 27.97
CA GLU A 53 -1.29 14.34 28.46
C GLU A 53 -0.57 15.04 27.29
N MET A 54 -0.39 14.33 26.18
CA MET A 54 0.16 14.83 24.95
C MET A 54 -0.81 14.63 23.78
N PRO A 55 -0.68 15.38 22.68
CA PRO A 55 -1.47 15.10 21.46
C PRO A 55 -1.33 13.65 21.01
N PRO A 56 -2.32 13.09 20.28
CA PRO A 56 -2.19 11.78 19.65
C PRO A 56 -0.90 11.69 18.82
N ALA A 57 -0.20 10.57 18.93
CA ALA A 57 1.00 10.36 18.13
C ALA A 57 0.65 10.30 16.64
N VAL A 58 1.54 10.83 15.81
CA VAL A 58 1.41 10.81 14.36
C VAL A 58 2.31 9.75 13.76
N PHE A 59 1.71 8.85 13.02
CA PHE A 59 2.38 7.73 12.40
C PHE A 59 2.26 7.83 10.87
N LEU A 60 3.37 7.69 10.16
CA LEU A 60 3.46 7.71 8.71
C LEU A 60 3.54 6.27 8.20
N HIS A 61 2.38 5.67 7.94
CA HIS A 61 2.28 4.23 7.64
C HIS A 61 3.12 3.80 6.44
N ASP A 62 3.02 4.52 5.31
CA ASP A 62 3.70 4.12 4.08
C ASP A 62 5.24 4.29 4.18
N GLU A 63 5.73 5.24 4.99
CA GLU A 63 7.17 5.37 5.26
C GLU A 63 7.70 4.15 6.01
N HIS A 64 6.97 3.67 7.02
CA HIS A 64 7.35 2.48 7.78
C HIS A 64 7.25 1.22 6.93
N THR A 65 6.16 1.04 6.18
CA THR A 65 6.00 -0.09 5.26
C THR A 65 7.15 -0.15 4.24
N LYS A 66 7.53 1.00 3.67
CA LYS A 66 8.65 1.10 2.74
C LYS A 66 9.98 0.78 3.39
N ALA A 67 10.22 1.27 4.61
CA ALA A 67 11.45 1.01 5.35
C ALA A 67 11.59 -0.49 5.69
N LEU A 68 10.51 -1.13 6.15
CA LEU A 68 10.48 -2.56 6.46
C LEU A 68 10.69 -3.42 5.21
N ALA A 69 10.02 -3.11 4.11
CA ALA A 69 10.19 -3.82 2.85
C ALA A 69 11.63 -3.78 2.34
N ALA A 70 12.35 -2.65 2.54
CA ALA A 70 13.76 -2.52 2.18
C ALA A 70 14.69 -3.45 2.99
N THR A 71 14.24 -3.94 4.15
CA THR A 71 14.97 -4.91 5.00
C THR A 71 14.41 -6.32 4.91
N GLY A 72 13.48 -6.57 3.97
CA GLY A 72 12.84 -7.89 3.79
C GLY A 72 11.83 -8.24 4.88
N GLN A 73 11.38 -7.26 5.65
CA GLN A 73 10.36 -7.42 6.68
C GLN A 73 8.98 -7.08 6.13
N ASP A 74 7.94 -7.66 6.69
CA ASP A 74 6.55 -7.53 6.26
C ASP A 74 5.63 -6.92 7.34
N CYS A 75 4.35 -6.94 7.07
CA CYS A 75 3.31 -6.37 7.94
C CYS A 75 3.24 -7.00 9.33
N SER A 76 3.72 -8.26 9.47
CA SER A 76 3.67 -9.01 10.73
C SER A 76 4.53 -8.41 11.86
N VAL A 77 5.49 -7.56 11.51
CA VAL A 77 6.31 -6.81 12.49
C VAL A 77 5.45 -5.92 13.39
N CYS A 78 4.41 -5.32 12.81
CA CYS A 78 3.52 -4.39 13.51
C CYS A 78 2.11 -4.95 13.73
N HIS A 79 1.65 -5.86 12.88
CA HIS A 79 0.30 -6.40 12.89
C HIS A 79 0.28 -7.88 13.23
N THR A 80 -0.56 -8.29 14.17
CA THR A 80 -0.66 -9.70 14.57
C THR A 80 -1.21 -10.53 13.41
N PRO A 81 -0.51 -11.59 12.97
CA PRO A 81 -1.01 -12.50 11.95
C PRO A 81 -2.32 -13.19 12.39
N THR A 82 -3.19 -13.43 11.42
CA THR A 82 -4.45 -14.18 11.58
C THR A 82 -4.55 -15.24 10.49
N ALA A 83 -5.55 -16.11 10.56
CA ALA A 83 -5.78 -17.11 9.53
C ALA A 83 -6.06 -16.51 8.12
N ASN A 84 -6.54 -15.25 8.07
CA ASN A 84 -6.95 -14.57 6.84
C ASN A 84 -6.20 -13.24 6.63
N GLY A 85 -4.96 -13.11 7.10
CA GLY A 85 -4.14 -11.91 6.97
C GLY A 85 -3.63 -11.39 8.30
N HIS A 86 -3.67 -10.08 8.49
CA HIS A 86 -3.16 -9.39 9.67
C HIS A 86 -4.27 -8.58 10.34
N THR A 87 -4.13 -8.35 11.65
CA THR A 87 -5.02 -7.39 12.35
C THR A 87 -4.72 -5.98 11.86
N VAL A 88 -5.73 -5.10 11.87
CA VAL A 88 -5.52 -3.67 11.59
C VAL A 88 -4.99 -2.90 12.81
N LYS A 89 -4.86 -3.56 13.95
CA LYS A 89 -4.43 -2.96 15.23
C LYS A 89 -2.99 -3.32 15.52
N PHE A 90 -2.22 -2.33 15.92
CA PHE A 90 -0.81 -2.53 16.25
C PHE A 90 -0.64 -3.56 17.38
N GLN A 91 0.07 -4.65 17.11
CA GLN A 91 0.45 -5.73 18.04
C GLN A 91 -0.68 -6.29 18.92
N ARG A 92 -1.95 -6.21 18.47
CA ARG A 92 -3.10 -6.75 19.22
C ARG A 92 -4.24 -7.19 18.31
N LYS A 93 -5.08 -8.07 18.81
CA LYS A 93 -6.27 -8.57 18.10
C LYS A 93 -7.53 -7.77 18.42
N GLU A 94 -7.65 -7.26 19.63
CA GLU A 94 -8.84 -6.59 20.16
C GLU A 94 -8.53 -5.17 20.64
N ASP A 95 -9.57 -4.37 20.81
CA ASP A 95 -9.43 -3.08 21.46
C ASP A 95 -9.10 -3.29 22.95
N GLY A 96 -8.08 -2.57 23.40
CA GLY A 96 -7.74 -2.58 24.83
C GLY A 96 -8.67 -1.65 25.61
N THR A 97 -8.96 -2.01 26.84
CA THR A 97 -9.71 -1.19 27.80
C THR A 97 -8.81 -0.58 28.88
N ASP A 98 -7.56 -0.99 28.93
CA ASP A 98 -6.55 -0.51 29.87
C ASP A 98 -5.60 0.47 29.16
N ALA A 99 -5.72 1.75 29.51
CA ALA A 99 -4.94 2.83 28.92
C ALA A 99 -3.43 2.67 29.14
N LYS A 100 -3.00 2.18 30.33
CA LYS A 100 -1.57 1.99 30.63
C LYS A 100 -0.97 0.83 29.85
N LYS A 101 -1.73 -0.24 29.71
CA LYS A 101 -1.32 -1.38 28.88
C LYS A 101 -1.17 -0.96 27.40
N LEU A 102 -2.11 -0.18 26.88
CA LEU A 102 -2.02 0.35 25.51
C LEU A 102 -0.83 1.28 25.34
N GLU A 103 -0.59 2.17 26.28
CA GLU A 103 0.58 3.06 26.28
C GLU A 103 1.88 2.26 26.21
N ASN A 104 2.00 1.22 27.03
CA ASN A 104 3.19 0.35 27.00
C ASN A 104 3.34 -0.40 25.67
N ILE A 105 2.24 -0.88 25.08
CA ILE A 105 2.29 -1.55 23.75
C ILE A 105 2.88 -0.60 22.69
N TYR A 106 2.40 0.64 22.64
CA TYR A 106 2.88 1.60 21.65
C TYR A 106 4.32 2.08 21.94
N HIS A 107 4.60 2.50 23.17
CA HIS A 107 5.93 3.02 23.52
C HIS A 107 7.00 1.92 23.39
N ASN A 108 6.78 0.75 23.98
CA ASN A 108 7.76 -0.33 23.88
C ASN A 108 7.89 -0.85 22.44
N GLY A 109 6.80 -0.92 21.70
CA GLY A 109 6.82 -1.42 20.33
C GLY A 109 7.48 -0.44 19.37
N CYS A 110 7.14 0.84 19.42
CA CYS A 110 7.68 1.84 18.50
C CYS A 110 9.10 2.26 18.91
N ILE A 111 9.30 2.71 20.15
CA ILE A 111 10.59 3.17 20.65
C ILE A 111 11.60 2.03 20.67
N GLY A 112 11.23 0.86 21.21
CA GLY A 112 12.09 -0.31 21.27
C GLY A 112 12.56 -0.80 19.89
N CYS A 113 11.71 -0.70 18.85
CA CYS A 113 12.12 -0.97 17.47
C CYS A 113 13.16 0.06 17.00
N HIS A 114 12.91 1.35 17.22
CA HIS A 114 13.82 2.41 16.81
C HIS A 114 15.18 2.30 17.53
N GLU A 115 15.20 2.01 18.82
CA GLU A 115 16.41 1.78 19.60
C GLU A 115 17.20 0.57 19.11
N ASN A 116 16.50 -0.53 18.79
CA ASN A 116 17.15 -1.70 18.20
C ASN A 116 17.78 -1.40 16.84
N MET A 117 17.10 -0.64 15.98
CA MET A 117 17.64 -0.22 14.69
C MET A 117 18.86 0.70 14.87
N ALA A 118 18.80 1.66 15.81
CA ALA A 118 19.90 2.56 16.13
C ALA A 118 21.13 1.79 16.63
N SER A 119 20.95 0.83 17.54
CA SER A 119 22.05 0.00 18.07
C SER A 119 22.71 -0.87 17.01
N ASN A 120 22.00 -1.17 15.93
CA ASN A 120 22.54 -1.88 14.75
C ASN A 120 23.05 -0.93 13.65
N ASN A 121 23.24 0.37 13.94
CA ASN A 121 23.67 1.39 13.00
C ASN A 121 22.75 1.51 11.76
N GLN A 122 21.48 1.20 11.89
CA GLN A 122 20.47 1.34 10.84
C GLN A 122 19.79 2.71 10.95
N LYS A 123 19.35 3.23 9.81
CA LYS A 123 18.51 4.44 9.79
C LYS A 123 17.22 4.18 10.57
N THR A 124 16.91 5.04 11.52
CA THR A 124 15.77 4.87 12.41
C THR A 124 14.93 6.14 12.55
N GLY A 125 13.79 6.03 13.20
CA GLY A 125 12.96 7.15 13.65
C GLY A 125 13.39 7.69 15.03
N PRO A 126 12.50 8.47 15.68
CA PRO A 126 12.76 9.09 16.98
C PRO A 126 13.08 8.07 18.08
N LEU A 127 14.00 8.41 18.96
CA LEU A 127 14.40 7.59 20.10
C LEU A 127 13.65 8.01 21.38
N ASP A 128 13.90 7.27 22.48
CA ASP A 128 13.37 7.65 23.79
C ASP A 128 13.79 9.08 24.19
N GLY A 129 12.88 9.80 24.83
CA GLY A 129 13.05 11.21 25.18
C GLY A 129 12.67 12.21 24.07
N GLU A 130 12.55 11.81 22.82
CA GLU A 130 12.15 12.65 21.68
C GLU A 130 10.61 12.74 21.51
N CYS A 131 9.88 12.87 22.60
CA CYS A 131 8.40 12.76 22.65
C CYS A 131 7.69 13.58 21.56
N ARG A 132 8.15 14.82 21.30
CA ARG A 132 7.52 15.71 20.32
C ARG A 132 7.74 15.32 18.87
N ALA A 133 8.67 14.44 18.59
CA ALA A 133 8.88 13.93 17.24
C ALA A 133 7.74 13.02 16.78
N CYS A 134 7.05 12.37 17.73
CA CYS A 134 5.82 11.60 17.46
C CYS A 134 4.56 12.39 17.84
N HIS A 135 4.60 13.14 18.96
CA HIS A 135 3.46 13.86 19.54
C HIS A 135 3.46 15.34 19.13
N ASP A 136 3.64 15.63 17.85
CA ASP A 136 3.59 17.01 17.33
C ASP A 136 2.23 17.33 16.71
N THR A 137 1.76 18.57 16.95
CA THR A 137 0.57 19.10 16.31
C THR A 137 0.87 19.89 15.03
N LYS A 138 2.13 20.28 14.83
CA LYS A 138 2.58 21.11 13.70
C LYS A 138 3.20 20.24 12.60
N LEU A 139 2.36 19.55 11.87
CA LEU A 139 2.83 18.74 10.75
C LEU A 139 2.95 19.59 9.48
N PRO A 140 4.01 19.37 8.67
CA PRO A 140 4.18 20.06 7.39
C PRO A 140 3.23 19.51 6.30
N PHE A 141 2.33 18.61 6.65
CA PHE A 141 1.39 17.96 5.74
C PHE A 141 0.01 17.81 6.38
N LYS A 142 -1.00 17.69 5.55
CA LYS A 142 -2.38 17.44 5.94
C LYS A 142 -2.72 15.98 5.72
N ALA A 143 -3.27 15.32 6.74
CA ALA A 143 -3.85 13.99 6.60
C ALA A 143 -5.10 14.06 5.72
N GLU A 144 -5.09 13.38 4.59
CA GLU A 144 -6.26 13.31 3.70
C GLU A 144 -6.32 11.93 3.04
N GLN A 145 -7.38 11.21 3.31
CA GLN A 145 -7.68 9.94 2.68
C GLN A 145 -8.89 10.09 1.76
N LYS A 146 -8.73 9.78 0.48
CA LYS A 146 -9.87 9.71 -0.44
C LYS A 146 -10.57 8.37 -0.24
N PRO A 147 -11.86 8.34 0.14
CA PRO A 147 -12.59 7.09 0.30
C PRO A 147 -12.58 6.27 -0.99
N VAL A 148 -12.23 5.00 -0.88
CA VAL A 148 -12.24 4.08 -2.03
C VAL A 148 -13.67 3.66 -2.32
N LYS A 149 -14.13 3.90 -3.55
CA LYS A 149 -15.44 3.45 -4.03
C LYS A 149 -15.39 1.97 -4.41
N MET A 150 -15.48 1.09 -3.43
CA MET A 150 -15.35 -0.36 -3.59
C MET A 150 -16.35 -0.98 -4.55
N GLY A 151 -17.60 -0.48 -4.56
CA GLY A 151 -18.63 -0.90 -5.50
C GLY A 151 -18.51 -0.26 -6.89
N SER A 152 -17.41 0.42 -7.23
CA SER A 152 -17.24 0.98 -8.57
C SER A 152 -17.17 -0.16 -9.60
N LYS A 153 -17.86 0.00 -10.73
CA LYS A 153 -17.87 -1.00 -11.82
C LYS A 153 -16.47 -1.29 -12.35
N SER A 154 -15.61 -0.28 -12.41
CA SER A 154 -14.24 -0.39 -12.91
C SER A 154 -13.36 -1.23 -11.96
N LEU A 155 -13.42 -0.96 -10.66
CA LEU A 155 -12.66 -1.72 -9.66
C LEU A 155 -13.12 -3.16 -9.61
N HIS A 156 -14.44 -3.39 -9.62
CA HIS A 156 -15.02 -4.72 -9.65
C HIS A 156 -14.59 -5.50 -10.90
N TYR A 157 -14.66 -4.86 -12.07
CA TYR A 157 -14.21 -5.47 -13.32
C TYR A 157 -12.74 -5.90 -13.31
N LEU A 158 -11.84 -5.05 -12.80
CA LEU A 158 -10.42 -5.39 -12.66
C LEU A 158 -10.20 -6.69 -11.89
N HIS A 159 -10.95 -6.88 -10.81
CA HIS A 159 -10.82 -8.07 -9.96
C HIS A 159 -11.48 -9.30 -10.61
N VAL A 160 -12.69 -9.17 -11.14
CA VAL A 160 -13.42 -10.29 -11.75
C VAL A 160 -12.73 -10.80 -13.02
N SER A 161 -12.11 -9.91 -13.81
CA SER A 161 -11.40 -10.30 -15.03
C SER A 161 -9.96 -10.78 -14.78
N SER A 162 -9.45 -10.63 -13.55
CA SER A 162 -8.07 -10.99 -13.22
C SER A 162 -7.91 -12.51 -13.16
N LYS A 163 -7.00 -13.05 -13.96
CA LYS A 163 -6.59 -14.46 -13.93
C LYS A 163 -5.78 -14.83 -12.68
N ALA A 164 -5.25 -13.83 -11.95
CA ALA A 164 -4.54 -14.02 -10.70
C ALA A 164 -5.48 -14.34 -9.51
N ILE A 165 -6.79 -14.07 -9.66
CA ILE A 165 -7.77 -14.37 -8.63
C ILE A 165 -8.37 -15.73 -8.91
N VAL A 166 -7.78 -16.74 -8.27
CA VAL A 166 -8.21 -18.15 -8.41
C VAL A 166 -9.11 -18.50 -7.22
N ASN A 167 -10.29 -19.06 -7.51
CA ASN A 167 -11.14 -19.61 -6.47
C ASN A 167 -10.63 -20.99 -6.05
N PRO A 168 -10.16 -21.18 -4.79
CA PRO A 168 -9.65 -22.46 -4.33
C PRO A 168 -10.70 -23.58 -4.30
N ALA A 169 -11.99 -23.23 -4.32
CA ALA A 169 -13.08 -24.18 -4.38
C ALA A 169 -13.36 -24.74 -5.80
N ASN A 170 -12.46 -24.46 -6.75
CA ASN A 170 -12.50 -24.97 -8.12
C ASN A 170 -13.80 -24.63 -8.89
N SER A 171 -14.44 -23.50 -8.57
CA SER A 171 -15.56 -22.97 -9.33
C SER A 171 -15.04 -22.13 -10.49
N GLU A 172 -15.73 -22.14 -11.62
CA GLU A 172 -15.44 -21.30 -12.78
C GLU A 172 -15.54 -19.78 -12.44
N GLU A 173 -16.16 -19.45 -11.30
CA GLU A 173 -16.43 -18.09 -10.86
C GLU A 173 -15.55 -17.74 -9.66
N ASN A 174 -14.83 -16.64 -9.73
CA ASN A 174 -13.97 -16.13 -8.65
C ASN A 174 -14.71 -15.23 -7.63
N CYS A 175 -16.02 -15.10 -7.75
CA CYS A 175 -16.87 -14.25 -6.88
C CYS A 175 -16.73 -14.60 -5.40
N GLY A 176 -16.67 -15.89 -5.07
CA GLY A 176 -16.54 -16.41 -3.71
C GLY A 176 -15.21 -16.09 -3.01
N VAL A 177 -14.23 -15.56 -3.75
CA VAL A 177 -12.98 -15.06 -3.14
C VAL A 177 -13.24 -13.81 -2.31
N CYS A 178 -14.22 -12.99 -2.71
CA CYS A 178 -14.58 -11.73 -2.04
C CYS A 178 -15.95 -11.81 -1.36
N HIS A 179 -16.95 -12.41 -2.02
CA HIS A 179 -18.32 -12.46 -1.53
C HIS A 179 -18.56 -13.69 -0.65
N HIS A 180 -19.23 -13.47 0.46
CA HIS A 180 -19.61 -14.52 1.40
C HIS A 180 -20.90 -14.15 2.14
N VAL A 181 -21.58 -15.14 2.64
CA VAL A 181 -22.69 -15.03 3.59
C VAL A 181 -22.42 -15.93 4.79
N TYR A 182 -22.97 -15.58 5.94
CA TYR A 182 -22.89 -16.44 7.11
C TYR A 182 -23.96 -17.53 7.03
N ASP A 183 -23.54 -18.78 7.08
CA ASP A 183 -24.44 -19.92 7.12
C ASP A 183 -24.61 -20.39 8.58
N GLU A 184 -25.77 -20.15 9.17
CA GLU A 184 -26.07 -20.47 10.57
C GLU A 184 -26.00 -21.98 10.84
N LYS A 185 -26.36 -22.81 9.88
CA LYS A 185 -26.35 -24.28 10.04
C LYS A 185 -24.94 -24.83 10.07
N LEU A 186 -24.04 -24.25 9.29
CA LEU A 186 -22.64 -24.65 9.19
C LEU A 186 -21.76 -23.86 10.16
N ASN A 187 -22.30 -22.82 10.81
CA ASN A 187 -21.59 -21.90 11.68
C ASN A 187 -20.29 -21.35 11.05
N LYS A 188 -20.36 -20.98 9.76
CA LYS A 188 -19.21 -20.47 9.01
C LYS A 188 -19.61 -19.56 7.85
N LEU A 189 -18.64 -18.81 7.36
CA LEU A 189 -18.79 -18.04 6.13
C LEU A 189 -18.72 -18.99 4.93
N VAL A 190 -19.68 -18.85 4.01
CA VAL A 190 -19.77 -19.61 2.75
C VAL A 190 -20.10 -18.68 1.60
N TRP A 191 -19.68 -19.02 0.40
CA TRP A 191 -20.17 -18.33 -0.78
C TRP A 191 -21.45 -19.00 -1.29
N LYS A 192 -22.43 -18.16 -1.70
CA LYS A 192 -23.68 -18.60 -2.33
C LYS A 192 -23.95 -17.71 -3.54
N LYS A 193 -24.04 -18.30 -4.71
CA LYS A 193 -24.36 -17.60 -5.95
C LYS A 193 -25.71 -16.89 -5.86
N GLY A 194 -25.75 -15.65 -6.32
CA GLY A 194 -26.96 -14.80 -6.26
C GLY A 194 -27.16 -14.09 -4.92
N GLN A 195 -26.16 -14.18 -4.00
CA GLN A 195 -26.14 -13.51 -2.71
C GLN A 195 -24.87 -12.65 -2.57
N GLU A 196 -24.44 -12.02 -3.66
CA GLU A 196 -23.26 -11.17 -3.73
C GLU A 196 -23.57 -9.73 -3.31
N ASP A 197 -24.00 -9.56 -2.06
CA ASP A 197 -24.30 -8.25 -1.50
C ASP A 197 -23.04 -7.39 -1.33
N ALA A 198 -23.23 -6.07 -1.25
CA ALA A 198 -22.15 -5.15 -0.93
C ALA A 198 -21.67 -5.39 0.50
N CYS A 199 -20.36 -5.27 0.74
CA CYS A 199 -19.76 -5.44 2.08
C CYS A 199 -20.49 -4.65 3.17
N ALA A 200 -20.95 -3.42 2.84
CA ALA A 200 -21.67 -2.53 3.76
C ALA A 200 -23.06 -3.04 4.15
N ALA A 201 -23.60 -4.06 3.49
CA ALA A 201 -24.89 -4.66 3.89
C ALA A 201 -24.80 -5.38 5.24
N CYS A 202 -23.62 -5.96 5.53
CA CYS A 202 -23.38 -6.69 6.78
C CYS A 202 -22.35 -6.01 7.68
N HIS A 203 -21.35 -5.33 7.09
CA HIS A 203 -20.27 -4.67 7.81
C HIS A 203 -20.59 -3.18 8.02
N GLY A 204 -21.00 -2.81 9.24
CA GLY A 204 -21.29 -1.42 9.60
C GLY A 204 -20.04 -0.58 9.88
N GLU A 205 -20.26 0.65 10.32
CA GLU A 205 -19.18 1.56 10.74
C GLU A 205 -18.42 1.03 11.96
N LYS A 206 -19.10 0.35 12.86
CA LYS A 206 -18.54 -0.28 14.06
C LYS A 206 -18.69 -1.79 13.99
N ALA A 207 -17.77 -2.51 14.62
CA ALA A 207 -17.90 -3.95 14.80
C ALA A 207 -19.11 -4.29 15.69
N VAL A 208 -19.84 -5.35 15.34
CA VAL A 208 -20.98 -5.86 16.12
C VAL A 208 -20.79 -7.36 16.33
N ALA A 209 -20.71 -7.78 17.58
CA ALA A 209 -20.41 -9.18 17.95
C ALA A 209 -19.15 -9.69 17.20
N SER A 210 -19.26 -10.79 16.47
CA SER A 210 -18.16 -11.36 15.66
C SER A 210 -18.00 -10.73 14.27
N THR A 211 -18.90 -9.81 13.88
CA THR A 211 -18.83 -9.13 12.58
C THR A 211 -17.94 -7.91 12.68
N PRO A 212 -16.80 -7.85 11.97
CA PRO A 212 -15.91 -6.70 12.01
C PRO A 212 -16.55 -5.47 11.35
N SER A 213 -16.05 -4.29 11.69
CA SER A 213 -16.45 -3.06 10.98
C SER A 213 -16.09 -3.16 9.50
N LEU A 214 -16.77 -2.37 8.66
CA LEU A 214 -16.49 -2.28 7.23
C LEU A 214 -15.00 -1.95 6.97
N GLN A 215 -14.46 -0.98 7.71
CA GLN A 215 -13.05 -0.61 7.60
C GLN A 215 -12.14 -1.82 7.87
N THR A 216 -12.36 -2.53 8.97
CA THR A 216 -11.56 -3.71 9.32
C THR A 216 -11.70 -4.82 8.28
N ALA A 217 -12.92 -5.16 7.90
CA ALA A 217 -13.19 -6.23 6.93
C ALA A 217 -12.48 -5.98 5.60
N VAL A 218 -12.57 -4.75 5.10
CA VAL A 218 -12.00 -4.34 3.82
C VAL A 218 -10.48 -4.32 3.86
N HIS A 219 -9.88 -3.66 4.85
CA HIS A 219 -8.43 -3.59 4.94
C HIS A 219 -7.82 -4.99 5.13
N THR A 220 -8.37 -5.79 6.04
CA THR A 220 -7.91 -7.15 6.24
C THR A 220 -8.00 -7.96 4.94
N LYS A 221 -9.11 -7.90 4.22
CA LYS A 221 -9.31 -8.73 3.02
C LYS A 221 -8.51 -8.25 1.82
N CYS A 222 -8.57 -6.93 1.53
CA CYS A 222 -7.90 -6.39 0.35
C CYS A 222 -6.38 -6.40 0.51
N VAL A 223 -5.86 -5.91 1.64
CA VAL A 223 -4.42 -5.86 1.88
C VAL A 223 -3.84 -7.27 1.91
N TRP A 224 -4.43 -8.19 2.66
CA TRP A 224 -3.97 -9.57 2.68
C TRP A 224 -3.93 -10.21 1.29
N CYS A 225 -4.96 -10.01 0.48
CA CYS A 225 -5.00 -10.54 -0.88
C CYS A 225 -3.87 -9.93 -1.73
N HIS A 226 -3.69 -8.61 -1.65
CA HIS A 226 -2.64 -7.93 -2.41
C HIS A 226 -1.22 -8.30 -1.96
N GLU A 227 -1.01 -8.59 -0.69
CA GLU A 227 0.25 -9.13 -0.17
C GLU A 227 0.55 -10.53 -0.72
N ASN A 228 -0.49 -11.34 -0.89
CA ASN A 228 -0.34 -12.75 -1.25
C ASN A 228 -0.62 -13.03 -2.73
N VAL A 229 -1.16 -12.07 -3.50
CA VAL A 229 -1.52 -12.28 -4.90
C VAL A 229 -0.32 -12.64 -5.78
N ALA A 230 0.84 -12.08 -5.51
CA ALA A 230 2.07 -12.43 -6.24
C ALA A 230 2.44 -13.89 -6.04
N GLN A 231 2.37 -14.41 -4.82
CA GLN A 231 2.66 -15.81 -4.52
C GLN A 231 1.60 -16.74 -5.14
N SER A 232 0.32 -16.39 -5.03
CA SER A 232 -0.77 -17.16 -5.62
C SER A 232 -0.70 -17.16 -7.14
N SER A 233 -0.38 -16.00 -7.75
CA SER A 233 -0.18 -15.87 -9.19
C SER A 233 0.99 -16.72 -9.67
N ARG A 234 2.11 -16.72 -8.97
CA ARG A 234 3.29 -17.52 -9.30
C ARG A 234 2.94 -19.00 -9.26
N ALA A 235 2.31 -19.49 -8.18
CA ALA A 235 1.91 -20.87 -8.06
C ALA A 235 0.96 -21.30 -9.19
N TYR A 236 -0.01 -20.48 -9.53
CA TYR A 236 -0.96 -20.75 -10.62
C TYR A 236 -0.27 -20.78 -11.99
N LEU A 237 0.58 -19.79 -12.29
CA LEU A 237 1.30 -19.72 -13.56
C LEU A 237 2.28 -20.90 -13.72
N THR A 238 2.99 -21.27 -12.66
CA THR A 238 3.86 -22.46 -12.65
C THR A 238 3.07 -23.72 -12.94
N ALA A 239 1.93 -23.93 -12.28
CA ALA A 239 1.07 -25.08 -12.52
C ALA A 239 0.54 -25.14 -13.96
N GLN A 240 0.18 -24.00 -14.56
CA GLN A 240 -0.24 -23.94 -15.97
C GLN A 240 0.90 -24.31 -16.93
N VAL A 241 2.10 -23.86 -16.67
CA VAL A 241 3.27 -24.16 -17.47
C VAL A 241 3.60 -25.67 -17.38
N GLU A 242 3.56 -26.23 -16.19
CA GLU A 242 3.77 -27.67 -15.99
C GLU A 242 2.69 -28.51 -16.68
N ALA A 243 1.42 -28.12 -16.59
CA ALA A 243 0.33 -28.78 -17.29
C ALA A 243 0.49 -28.72 -18.82
N LYS A 244 0.92 -27.58 -19.35
CA LYS A 244 1.22 -27.42 -20.79
C LYS A 244 2.36 -28.32 -21.22
N LYS A 245 3.46 -28.36 -20.47
CA LYS A 245 4.59 -29.28 -20.73
C LYS A 245 4.19 -30.74 -20.71
N ALA A 246 3.30 -31.11 -19.78
CA ALA A 246 2.80 -32.50 -19.71
C ALA A 246 1.89 -32.87 -20.89
N ALA A 247 1.23 -31.91 -21.50
CA ALA A 247 0.34 -32.09 -22.66
C ALA A 247 1.10 -32.05 -24.00
N GLU A 248 2.30 -31.49 -24.05
CA GLU A 248 3.11 -31.45 -25.27
C GLU A 248 3.72 -32.84 -25.57
N PRO A 249 3.73 -33.27 -26.84
CA PRO A 249 4.39 -34.51 -27.21
C PRO A 249 5.89 -34.41 -26.89
N LYS A 250 6.44 -35.43 -26.22
CA LYS A 250 7.85 -35.45 -25.84
C LYS A 250 8.73 -35.24 -27.08
N SER A 251 9.41 -34.12 -27.13
CA SER A 251 10.38 -33.84 -28.18
C SER A 251 11.50 -34.91 -28.16
N THR A 252 11.79 -35.49 -29.30
CA THR A 252 12.88 -36.44 -29.47
C THR A 252 14.25 -35.76 -29.49
N LYS A 253 14.28 -34.44 -29.51
CA LYS A 253 15.53 -33.64 -29.53
C LYS A 253 16.13 -33.61 -28.12
N LYS A 254 17.29 -34.20 -27.93
CA LYS A 254 18.09 -34.06 -26.71
C LYS A 254 18.68 -32.66 -26.69
N LEU A 255 18.20 -31.84 -25.74
CA LEU A 255 18.78 -30.53 -25.46
C LEU A 255 20.08 -30.65 -24.65
N SER A 256 21.04 -29.80 -24.89
CA SER A 256 22.22 -29.69 -24.04
C SER A 256 21.87 -29.11 -22.67
N ALA A 257 22.69 -29.35 -21.65
CA ALA A 257 22.46 -28.80 -20.30
C ALA A 257 22.34 -27.26 -20.32
N LYS A 258 23.06 -26.57 -21.18
CA LYS A 258 23.01 -25.13 -21.35
C LYS A 258 21.68 -24.65 -21.94
N GLU A 259 21.14 -25.36 -22.93
CA GLU A 259 19.82 -25.07 -23.52
C GLU A 259 18.70 -25.29 -22.50
N VAL A 260 18.74 -26.36 -21.75
CA VAL A 260 17.77 -26.66 -20.65
C VAL A 260 17.78 -25.53 -19.61
N GLN A 261 18.98 -25.05 -19.22
CA GLN A 261 19.12 -23.98 -18.25
C GLN A 261 18.60 -22.64 -18.81
N ALA A 262 18.85 -22.36 -20.10
CA ALA A 262 18.36 -21.16 -20.76
C ALA A 262 16.83 -21.16 -20.90
N GLU A 263 16.21 -22.29 -21.25
CA GLU A 263 14.75 -22.43 -21.32
C GLU A 263 14.10 -22.23 -19.93
N ALA A 264 14.67 -22.86 -18.89
CA ALA A 264 14.18 -22.69 -17.51
C ALA A 264 14.28 -21.23 -17.03
N ALA A 265 15.37 -20.54 -17.36
CA ALA A 265 15.53 -19.11 -17.03
C ALA A 265 14.55 -18.22 -17.78
N ALA A 266 14.31 -18.47 -19.06
CA ALA A 266 13.34 -17.71 -19.87
C ALA A 266 11.92 -17.93 -19.37
N GLU A 267 11.57 -19.15 -18.98
CA GLU A 267 10.26 -19.47 -18.40
C GLU A 267 10.05 -18.80 -17.05
N ALA A 268 11.04 -18.86 -16.15
CA ALA A 268 10.99 -18.14 -14.88
C ALA A 268 10.81 -16.63 -15.06
N ALA A 269 11.54 -16.04 -15.99
CA ALA A 269 11.40 -14.63 -16.35
C ALA A 269 9.99 -14.29 -16.91
N SER A 270 9.42 -15.19 -17.72
CA SER A 270 8.06 -15.03 -18.25
C SER A 270 6.99 -15.10 -17.14
N ILE A 271 7.14 -16.02 -16.18
CA ILE A 271 6.27 -16.11 -15.00
C ILE A 271 6.37 -14.82 -14.17
N GLU A 272 7.57 -14.36 -13.84
CA GLU A 272 7.77 -13.13 -13.07
C GLU A 272 7.17 -11.89 -13.77
N ALA A 273 7.31 -11.77 -15.08
CA ALA A 273 6.71 -10.69 -15.86
C ALA A 273 5.16 -10.73 -15.89
N ALA A 274 4.57 -11.90 -15.71
CA ALA A 274 3.13 -12.11 -15.70
C ALA A 274 2.49 -11.98 -14.31
N ILE A 275 3.30 -11.88 -13.23
CA ILE A 275 2.78 -11.73 -11.88
C ILE A 275 2.08 -10.39 -11.72
N VAL A 276 0.84 -10.44 -11.28
CA VAL A 276 0.04 -9.27 -10.95
C VAL A 276 0.21 -8.96 -9.47
N THR A 277 0.57 -7.71 -9.17
CA THR A 277 0.62 -7.19 -7.79
C THR A 277 -0.44 -6.12 -7.59
N GLY A 278 -1.07 -6.12 -6.43
CA GLY A 278 -1.99 -5.05 -6.03
C GLY A 278 -1.33 -4.06 -5.06
N PRO A 279 -1.91 -2.86 -4.87
CA PRO A 279 -1.39 -1.90 -3.90
C PRO A 279 -1.59 -2.39 -2.46
N THR A 280 -0.56 -2.22 -1.64
CA THR A 280 -0.57 -2.53 -0.20
C THR A 280 -0.35 -1.29 0.67
N THR A 281 -0.14 -0.12 0.05
CA THR A 281 0.08 1.16 0.73
C THR A 281 -1.20 2.02 0.75
N CYS A 282 -1.29 2.92 1.71
CA CYS A 282 -2.39 3.87 1.78
C CYS A 282 -2.48 4.72 0.50
N ALA A 283 -1.35 5.20 0.00
CA ALA A 283 -1.29 6.00 -1.22
C ALA A 283 -1.71 5.21 -2.47
N GLY A 284 -1.46 3.91 -2.50
CA GLY A 284 -1.85 3.03 -3.60
C GLY A 284 -3.36 2.87 -3.79
N CYS A 285 -4.15 3.18 -2.75
CA CYS A 285 -5.61 3.08 -2.78
C CYS A 285 -6.31 4.44 -2.55
N HIS A 286 -5.80 5.27 -1.64
CA HIS A 286 -6.48 6.44 -1.10
C HIS A 286 -6.08 7.78 -1.73
N THR A 287 -5.44 7.79 -2.90
CA THR A 287 -5.13 9.01 -3.67
C THR A 287 -6.03 9.16 -4.89
N GLU A 288 -6.17 10.39 -5.40
CA GLU A 288 -6.87 10.62 -6.66
C GLU A 288 -6.17 9.97 -7.84
N GLU A 289 -4.83 9.97 -7.84
CA GLU A 289 -4.04 9.32 -8.87
C GLU A 289 -4.30 7.81 -8.91
N ALA A 290 -4.23 7.13 -7.76
CA ALA A 290 -4.52 5.71 -7.66
C ALA A 290 -5.94 5.39 -8.16
N GLN A 291 -6.94 6.15 -7.73
CA GLN A 291 -8.33 5.95 -8.13
C GLN A 291 -8.62 6.30 -9.59
N SER A 292 -7.85 7.22 -10.19
CA SER A 292 -7.97 7.52 -11.62
C SER A 292 -7.58 6.33 -12.49
N LYS A 293 -6.61 5.53 -12.07
CA LYS A 293 -6.21 4.29 -12.75
C LYS A 293 -7.36 3.27 -12.82
N PHE A 294 -8.20 3.23 -11.79
CA PHE A 294 -9.40 2.36 -11.80
C PHE A 294 -10.47 2.80 -12.79
N LYS A 295 -10.51 4.10 -13.14
CA LYS A 295 -11.50 4.66 -14.08
C LYS A 295 -11.13 4.41 -15.55
N GLN A 296 -9.87 4.12 -15.85
CA GLN A 296 -9.37 3.92 -17.22
C GLN A 296 -9.74 2.55 -17.80
N VAL A 297 -10.25 1.65 -16.97
CA VAL A 297 -10.70 0.33 -17.44
C VAL A 297 -12.08 0.48 -18.05
N ASN A 298 -12.19 0.28 -19.36
CA ASN A 298 -13.47 0.28 -20.06
C ASN A 298 -14.38 -0.80 -19.46
N PRO A 299 -15.57 -0.44 -18.95
CA PRO A 299 -16.50 -1.43 -18.46
C PRO A 299 -16.92 -2.35 -19.61
N VAL A 300 -16.77 -3.66 -19.42
CA VAL A 300 -17.31 -4.64 -20.36
C VAL A 300 -18.81 -4.42 -20.55
N PRO A 301 -19.28 -4.45 -21.78
CA PRO A 301 -20.71 -4.36 -22.03
C PRO A 301 -21.45 -5.51 -21.35
N ARG A 302 -22.44 -5.19 -20.56
CA ARG A 302 -23.67 -5.94 -20.14
C ARG A 302 -23.68 -7.47 -20.00
N LEU A 303 -22.58 -8.19 -20.13
CA LEU A 303 -22.58 -9.67 -20.05
C LEU A 303 -22.63 -10.23 -18.60
N MET A 304 -22.70 -9.36 -17.59
CA MET A 304 -22.76 -9.77 -16.17
C MET A 304 -24.13 -9.64 -15.52
N ARG A 305 -25.20 -9.50 -16.28
CA ARG A 305 -26.52 -9.81 -15.75
C ARG A 305 -26.93 -11.15 -16.35
N GLY A 306 -26.65 -12.21 -15.58
CA GLY A 306 -27.27 -13.50 -15.87
C GLY A 306 -28.79 -13.30 -15.90
N GLN A 307 -29.41 -13.62 -17.02
CA GLN A 307 -30.79 -13.94 -17.14
C GLN A 307 -31.06 -15.25 -16.42
#